data_95dafd94618e54028a874cdf0822d8d4
#
_entry.id   95dafd94618e54028a874cdf0822d8d4
#
_cell.length_a   1.000
_cell.length_b   1.000
_cell.length_c   1.000
_cell.angle_alpha   90.00
_cell.angle_beta   90.00
_cell.angle_gamma   90.00
#
_symmetry.space_group_name_H-M   'P 1'
#
loop_
_entity.id
_entity.type
_entity.pdbx_description
1 polymer ?
#
loop_
_entity_poly.entity_id
_entity_poly.type
_entity_poly.pdbx_seq_one_letter_code
_entity_poly.pdbx_strand_id
1 'polypeptide(L)'
;MNGPARGSFLRAGLAVLCTLAAVVTTGAGAAAADPTGHASRTTAAAPYDAGATKLGIDMEAQEQDQWCWAASGNTIATFLGHGTSQNSFCDLAYGQSTDYQCPNQPGQLSWVQTALSSLGVSPGQETGALPFDSIVSEVNAGRPIETGISWLAGGGHAQVIYGYDQSSQSIYWGDPWPSSNRYNLGSYSYYAGDNGQFNWNDSLYQIGA
;
A
#
# COMPACT_ATOMS: atom_id res chain seq x y z
N MET A 1 28.71 -41.69 -14.45
CA MET A 1 27.59 -41.60 -13.50
C MET A 1 27.21 -40.12 -13.40
N ASN A 2 26.21 -39.74 -14.17
CA ASN A 2 25.81 -38.31 -14.31
C ASN A 2 24.73 -38.00 -13.28
N GLY A 3 25.02 -37.09 -12.37
CA GLY A 3 24.05 -36.56 -11.42
C GLY A 3 23.16 -35.49 -12.07
N PRO A 4 21.89 -35.34 -11.65
CA PRO A 4 20.97 -34.40 -12.27
C PRO A 4 21.26 -32.96 -11.86
N ALA A 5 21.25 -32.06 -12.85
CA ALA A 5 21.33 -30.62 -12.67
C ALA A 5 20.11 -30.09 -11.89
N ARG A 6 20.36 -29.38 -10.79
CA ARG A 6 19.32 -28.62 -10.05
C ARG A 6 18.99 -27.39 -10.85
N GLY A 7 17.80 -27.39 -11.44
CA GLY A 7 17.23 -26.18 -12.06
C GLY A 7 16.90 -25.14 -11.01
N SER A 8 17.63 -24.02 -11.01
CA SER A 8 17.27 -22.83 -10.27
C SER A 8 16.07 -22.18 -10.97
N PHE A 9 14.91 -22.27 -10.36
CA PHE A 9 13.76 -21.45 -10.78
C PHE A 9 14.03 -20.01 -10.32
N LEU A 10 14.49 -19.17 -11.25
CA LEU A 10 14.41 -17.71 -11.08
C LEU A 10 12.92 -17.36 -11.02
N ARG A 11 12.42 -17.03 -9.85
CA ARG A 11 11.15 -16.31 -9.72
C ARG A 11 11.42 -14.89 -10.22
N ALA A 12 10.91 -14.56 -11.40
CA ALA A 12 10.89 -13.20 -11.90
C ALA A 12 9.94 -12.40 -10.99
N GLY A 13 10.50 -11.60 -10.09
CA GLY A 13 9.75 -10.63 -9.32
C GLY A 13 9.11 -9.64 -10.28
N LEU A 14 7.80 -9.47 -10.20
CA LEU A 14 7.07 -8.51 -11.00
C LEU A 14 7.42 -7.11 -10.49
N ALA A 15 8.05 -6.28 -11.31
CA ALA A 15 8.33 -4.89 -10.95
C ALA A 15 7.02 -4.11 -10.85
N VAL A 16 6.80 -3.49 -9.70
CA VAL A 16 5.62 -2.65 -9.44
C VAL A 16 5.83 -1.30 -10.12
N LEU A 17 5.25 -1.10 -11.31
CA LEU A 17 5.27 0.19 -12.02
C LEU A 17 4.16 1.09 -11.47
N CYS A 18 4.52 2.19 -10.85
CA CYS A 18 3.59 3.22 -10.38
C CYS A 18 3.09 4.11 -11.54
N THR A 19 2.43 3.53 -12.55
CA THR A 19 1.86 4.30 -13.67
C THR A 19 0.34 4.28 -13.62
N LEU A 20 -0.28 5.45 -13.48
CA LEU A 20 -1.72 5.65 -13.63
C LEU A 20 -2.04 6.08 -15.06
N ALA A 21 -2.94 5.38 -15.72
CA ALA A 21 -3.57 5.87 -16.94
C ALA A 21 -4.62 6.93 -16.55
N ALA A 22 -4.36 8.20 -16.85
CA ALA A 22 -5.33 9.27 -16.63
C ALA A 22 -6.49 9.14 -17.65
N VAL A 23 -7.69 8.79 -17.17
CA VAL A 23 -8.92 8.92 -17.94
C VAL A 23 -9.44 10.34 -17.75
N VAL A 24 -9.30 11.18 -18.79
CA VAL A 24 -9.87 12.51 -18.82
C VAL A 24 -11.33 12.39 -19.26
N THR A 25 -12.28 12.57 -18.32
CA THR A 25 -13.69 12.80 -18.66
C THR A 25 -13.98 14.28 -18.55
N THR A 26 -14.17 14.94 -19.70
CA THR A 26 -14.71 16.29 -19.79
C THR A 26 -16.21 16.24 -19.63
N GLY A 27 -16.71 16.75 -18.52
CA GLY A 27 -18.14 16.98 -18.29
C GLY A 27 -18.35 18.40 -17.81
N ALA A 28 -18.73 19.32 -18.69
CA ALA A 28 -19.18 20.65 -18.34
C ALA A 28 -20.65 20.61 -17.91
N GLY A 29 -20.93 21.03 -16.70
CA GLY A 29 -22.29 21.26 -16.20
C GLY A 29 -22.31 22.48 -15.30
N ALA A 30 -22.77 23.60 -15.83
CA ALA A 30 -23.05 24.80 -15.06
C ALA A 30 -24.35 24.64 -14.29
N ALA A 31 -24.35 24.88 -12.98
CA ALA A 31 -25.54 25.08 -12.18
C ALA A 31 -25.44 26.36 -11.38
N ALA A 32 -26.49 27.18 -11.48
CA ALA A 32 -26.65 28.50 -10.91
C ALA A 32 -26.74 28.46 -9.38
N ALA A 33 -26.24 29.53 -8.77
CA ALA A 33 -26.37 29.82 -7.35
C ALA A 33 -27.77 30.37 -7.02
N ASP A 34 -28.34 29.95 -5.88
CA ASP A 34 -29.45 30.59 -5.21
C ASP A 34 -29.06 30.88 -3.72
N PRO A 35 -29.21 32.09 -3.24
CA PRO A 35 -28.78 32.49 -1.90
C PRO A 35 -29.96 32.47 -0.93
N THR A 36 -29.79 31.96 0.23
CA THR A 36 -30.45 32.08 1.52
C THR A 36 -30.91 30.76 2.14
N GLY A 37 -30.26 30.43 3.24
CA GLY A 37 -30.70 29.36 4.12
C GLY A 37 -29.58 28.94 5.08
N HIS A 38 -29.48 29.59 6.24
CA HIS A 38 -28.67 29.08 7.35
C HIS A 38 -29.28 27.77 7.85
N ALA A 39 -28.85 26.65 7.27
CA ALA A 39 -29.06 25.34 7.85
C ALA A 39 -27.86 25.04 8.73
N SER A 40 -28.05 25.06 10.05
CA SER A 40 -27.13 24.43 11.00
C SER A 40 -26.86 23.01 10.56
N ARG A 41 -25.68 22.77 9.97
CA ARG A 41 -25.19 21.39 9.73
C ARG A 41 -24.87 20.84 11.10
N THR A 42 -25.80 20.11 11.67
CA THR A 42 -25.50 19.09 12.66
C THR A 42 -24.56 18.13 11.93
N THR A 43 -23.27 18.19 12.26
CA THR A 43 -22.31 17.13 11.88
C THR A 43 -22.82 15.87 12.55
N ALA A 44 -23.54 15.03 11.80
CA ALA A 44 -23.81 13.69 12.22
C ALA A 44 -22.42 13.04 12.46
N ALA A 45 -22.15 12.68 13.72
CA ALA A 45 -21.00 11.85 14.04
C ALA A 45 -21.08 10.63 13.14
N ALA A 46 -20.00 10.32 12.44
CA ALA A 46 -19.91 9.10 11.66
C ALA A 46 -20.32 7.92 12.57
N PRO A 47 -21.09 6.95 12.06
CA PRO A 47 -21.49 5.81 12.87
C PRO A 47 -20.25 5.17 13.50
N TYR A 48 -20.30 4.94 14.80
CA TYR A 48 -19.26 4.29 15.58
C TYR A 48 -19.01 2.91 14.94
N ASP A 49 -17.82 2.72 14.38
CA ASP A 49 -17.38 1.46 13.74
C ASP A 49 -17.18 0.36 14.81
N ALA A 50 -18.26 -0.16 15.35
CA ALA A 50 -18.24 -1.14 16.45
C ALA A 50 -17.58 -2.49 16.08
N GLY A 51 -17.19 -2.67 14.81
CA GLY A 51 -16.53 -3.89 14.30
C GLY A 51 -15.17 -3.61 13.62
N ALA A 52 -14.75 -2.35 13.52
CA ALA A 52 -13.54 -1.98 12.83
C ALA A 52 -12.32 -1.96 13.76
N THR A 53 -11.23 -2.58 13.32
CA THR A 53 -9.90 -2.48 13.94
C THR A 53 -8.96 -1.82 12.95
N LYS A 54 -8.30 -0.74 13.36
CA LYS A 54 -7.37 0.04 12.52
C LYS A 54 -6.08 0.34 13.28
N LEU A 55 -4.96 0.19 12.60
CA LEU A 55 -3.66 0.67 13.08
C LEU A 55 -3.56 2.17 12.80
N GLY A 56 -2.94 2.91 13.69
CA GLY A 56 -2.77 4.37 13.56
C GLY A 56 -1.61 4.74 12.64
N ILE A 57 -1.61 4.25 11.40
CA ILE A 57 -0.59 4.64 10.43
C ILE A 57 -0.78 6.09 9.96
N ASP A 58 0.32 6.76 9.68
CA ASP A 58 0.32 8.05 8.97
C ASP A 58 0.84 7.81 7.55
N MET A 59 -0.12 7.57 6.63
CA MET A 59 0.19 7.17 5.26
C MET A 59 0.88 8.31 4.49
N GLU A 60 2.10 8.09 4.06
CA GLU A 60 2.88 9.06 3.29
C GLU A 60 2.35 9.23 1.86
N ALA A 61 2.47 10.45 1.31
CA ALA A 61 2.41 10.66 -0.12
C ALA A 61 3.76 10.30 -0.75
N GLN A 62 3.76 9.56 -1.87
CA GLN A 62 5.01 9.32 -2.58
C GLN A 62 5.60 10.63 -3.12
N GLU A 63 6.90 10.81 -2.95
CA GLU A 63 7.62 12.03 -3.35
C GLU A 63 8.05 11.99 -4.83
N GLN A 64 8.14 10.81 -5.43
CA GLN A 64 8.49 10.59 -6.83
C GLN A 64 7.47 9.66 -7.49
N ASP A 65 7.31 9.74 -8.82
CA ASP A 65 6.28 9.04 -9.59
C ASP A 65 6.34 7.50 -9.47
N GLN A 66 7.53 6.95 -9.17
CA GLN A 66 7.75 5.51 -9.08
C GLN A 66 7.99 5.02 -7.65
N TRP A 67 7.81 5.88 -6.64
CA TRP A 67 8.15 5.58 -5.24
C TRP A 67 6.99 5.11 -4.38
N CYS A 68 5.92 4.56 -4.98
CA CYS A 68 4.81 3.99 -4.21
C CYS A 68 5.30 2.93 -3.20
N TRP A 69 6.25 2.09 -3.58
CA TRP A 69 6.87 1.09 -2.74
C TRP A 69 7.70 1.68 -1.60
N ALA A 70 8.45 2.75 -1.87
CA ALA A 70 9.26 3.41 -0.86
C ALA A 70 8.40 4.19 0.15
N ALA A 71 7.35 4.87 -0.32
CA ALA A 71 6.40 5.57 0.53
C ALA A 71 5.60 4.60 1.41
N SER A 72 5.15 3.48 0.84
CA SER A 72 4.42 2.43 1.58
C SER A 72 5.31 1.77 2.63
N GLY A 73 6.52 1.35 2.25
CA GLY A 73 7.48 0.73 3.16
C GLY A 73 7.93 1.69 4.27
N ASN A 74 8.21 2.97 3.96
CA ASN A 74 8.58 3.96 4.96
C ASN A 74 7.42 4.31 5.89
N THR A 75 6.18 4.34 5.39
CA THR A 75 4.97 4.45 6.23
C THR A 75 4.93 3.36 7.30
N ILE A 76 5.21 2.11 6.91
CA ILE A 76 5.26 0.97 7.84
C ILE A 76 6.44 1.11 8.82
N ALA A 77 7.63 1.46 8.32
CA ALA A 77 8.80 1.71 9.17
C ALA A 77 8.53 2.81 10.19
N THR A 78 7.88 3.92 9.78
CA THR A 78 7.49 5.04 10.65
C THR A 78 6.51 4.59 11.72
N PHE A 79 5.48 3.82 11.35
CA PHE A 79 4.52 3.26 12.30
C PHE A 79 5.20 2.38 13.36
N LEU A 80 6.22 1.63 12.98
CA LEU A 80 7.02 0.77 13.88
C LEU A 80 8.12 1.53 14.65
N GLY A 81 8.22 2.85 14.49
CA GLY A 81 9.19 3.69 15.19
C GLY A 81 10.58 3.76 14.55
N HIS A 82 10.71 3.33 13.30
CA HIS A 82 11.97 3.25 12.54
C HIS A 82 11.97 4.07 11.25
N GLY A 83 11.04 5.04 11.11
CA GLY A 83 10.89 5.85 9.90
C GLY A 83 12.11 6.70 9.56
N THR A 84 12.26 6.99 8.26
CA THR A 84 13.28 7.87 7.71
C THR A 84 12.68 8.73 6.59
N SER A 85 13.46 9.36 5.70
CA SER A 85 12.92 9.94 4.47
C SER A 85 12.71 8.87 3.41
N GLN A 86 11.79 9.10 2.45
CA GLN A 86 11.58 8.18 1.32
C GLN A 86 12.86 8.01 0.50
N ASN A 87 13.66 9.08 0.33
CA ASN A 87 14.95 8.99 -0.33
C ASN A 87 15.90 8.05 0.41
N SER A 88 16.04 8.22 1.74
CA SER A 88 16.88 7.36 2.54
C SER A 88 16.38 5.91 2.58
N PHE A 89 15.07 5.70 2.64
CA PHE A 89 14.47 4.36 2.56
C PHE A 89 14.82 3.68 1.22
N CYS A 90 14.74 4.44 0.13
CA CYS A 90 15.13 3.97 -1.20
C CYS A 90 16.63 3.65 -1.28
N ASP A 91 17.52 4.50 -0.76
CA ASP A 91 18.97 4.23 -0.73
C ASP A 91 19.28 2.95 0.07
N LEU A 92 18.66 2.76 1.23
CA LEU A 92 18.80 1.56 2.04
C LEU A 92 18.34 0.30 1.29
N ALA A 93 17.27 0.39 0.48
CA ALA A 93 16.78 -0.70 -0.35
C ALA A 93 17.82 -1.13 -1.41
N TYR A 94 18.66 -0.19 -1.87
CA TYR A 94 19.79 -0.46 -2.77
C TYR A 94 21.07 -0.85 -2.05
N GLY A 95 21.08 -0.92 -0.71
CA GLY A 95 22.28 -1.16 0.08
C GLY A 95 23.30 -0.03 0.02
N GLN A 96 22.84 1.20 -0.24
CA GLN A 96 23.67 2.41 -0.35
C GLN A 96 23.59 3.22 0.94
N SER A 97 24.52 4.16 1.12
CA SER A 97 24.40 5.15 2.17
C SER A 97 23.30 6.16 1.83
N THR A 98 22.69 6.75 2.87
CA THR A 98 21.52 7.64 2.72
C THR A 98 21.84 9.05 2.21
N ASP A 99 23.05 9.26 1.70
CA ASP A 99 23.55 10.57 1.23
C ASP A 99 23.36 10.77 -0.27
N TYR A 100 22.84 9.76 -0.98
CA TYR A 100 22.64 9.80 -2.43
C TYR A 100 21.23 10.24 -2.81
N GLN A 101 21.10 10.74 -4.03
CA GLN A 101 19.78 10.91 -4.63
C GLN A 101 19.34 9.58 -5.22
N CYS A 102 18.39 8.95 -4.58
CA CYS A 102 17.87 7.66 -5.02
C CYS A 102 17.13 7.79 -6.37
N PRO A 103 17.30 6.82 -7.30
CA PRO A 103 16.65 6.91 -8.60
C PRO A 103 15.12 6.79 -8.52
N ASN A 104 14.42 7.59 -9.32
CA ASN A 104 12.98 7.50 -9.50
C ASN A 104 12.62 6.31 -10.39
N GLN A 105 12.48 5.12 -9.81
CA GLN A 105 12.15 3.89 -10.54
C GLN A 105 11.26 2.94 -9.74
N PRO A 106 10.55 2.02 -10.42
CA PRO A 106 9.73 1.02 -9.77
C PRO A 106 10.55 0.15 -8.82
N GLY A 107 9.94 -0.26 -7.71
CA GLY A 107 10.56 -1.16 -6.73
C GLY A 107 9.92 -2.54 -6.70
N GLN A 108 10.44 -3.36 -5.79
CA GLN A 108 9.97 -4.71 -5.50
C GLN A 108 9.86 -4.88 -3.98
N LEU A 109 9.01 -5.77 -3.51
CA LEU A 109 8.87 -6.04 -2.07
C LEU A 109 10.17 -6.52 -1.41
N SER A 110 11.01 -7.24 -2.14
CA SER A 110 12.36 -7.62 -1.67
C SER A 110 13.28 -6.43 -1.40
N TRP A 111 13.10 -5.31 -2.10
CA TRP A 111 13.82 -4.07 -1.82
C TRP A 111 13.28 -3.39 -0.54
N VAL A 112 11.96 -3.44 -0.35
CA VAL A 112 11.34 -3.00 0.91
C VAL A 112 11.89 -3.82 2.09
N GLN A 113 11.98 -5.16 1.95
CA GLN A 113 12.59 -6.02 2.96
C GLN A 113 14.03 -5.62 3.28
N THR A 114 14.82 -5.29 2.26
CA THR A 114 16.22 -4.84 2.45
C THR A 114 16.28 -3.53 3.24
N ALA A 115 15.44 -2.55 2.90
CA ALA A 115 15.36 -1.29 3.61
C ALA A 115 14.90 -1.47 5.06
N LEU A 116 13.82 -2.23 5.29
CA LEU A 116 13.32 -2.54 6.64
C LEU A 116 14.39 -3.21 7.50
N SER A 117 15.09 -4.22 6.94
CA SER A 117 16.20 -4.89 7.64
C SER A 117 17.32 -3.91 8.01
N SER A 118 17.65 -3.00 7.11
CA SER A 118 18.67 -1.96 7.35
C SER A 118 18.26 -0.97 8.44
N LEU A 119 16.97 -0.76 8.62
CA LEU A 119 16.39 0.05 9.71
C LEU A 119 16.22 -0.73 11.02
N GLY A 120 16.59 -2.01 11.06
CA GLY A 120 16.47 -2.87 12.24
C GLY A 120 15.05 -3.41 12.46
N VAL A 121 14.19 -3.36 11.45
CA VAL A 121 12.85 -3.95 11.46
C VAL A 121 12.90 -5.35 10.87
N SER A 122 12.24 -6.33 11.50
CA SER A 122 12.03 -7.65 10.90
C SER A 122 11.29 -7.47 9.56
N PRO A 123 11.88 -7.90 8.42
CA PRO A 123 11.39 -7.49 7.10
C PRO A 123 10.13 -8.22 6.64
N GLY A 124 9.67 -9.21 7.42
CA GLY A 124 8.52 -9.99 7.05
C GLY A 124 8.77 -10.99 5.91
N GLN A 125 7.69 -11.45 5.30
CA GLN A 125 7.69 -12.48 4.25
C GLN A 125 6.84 -12.04 3.06
N GLU A 126 7.31 -12.40 1.85
CA GLU A 126 6.56 -12.20 0.61
C GLU A 126 5.61 -13.37 0.35
N THR A 127 4.39 -13.06 -0.10
CA THR A 127 3.41 -14.04 -0.56
C THR A 127 2.49 -13.38 -1.61
N GLY A 128 1.53 -14.13 -2.16
CA GLY A 128 0.42 -13.57 -2.95
C GLY A 128 -0.59 -12.81 -2.11
N ALA A 129 -1.80 -12.59 -2.65
CA ALA A 129 -2.90 -11.99 -1.90
C ALA A 129 -3.21 -12.82 -0.65
N LEU A 130 -3.37 -12.13 0.49
CA LEU A 130 -3.65 -12.77 1.76
C LEU A 130 -5.16 -13.06 1.92
N PRO A 131 -5.55 -14.20 2.52
CA PRO A 131 -6.91 -14.43 2.99
C PRO A 131 -7.32 -13.37 4.03
N PHE A 132 -8.62 -13.06 4.12
CA PHE A 132 -9.15 -12.07 5.06
C PHE A 132 -8.74 -12.36 6.53
N ASP A 133 -8.80 -13.63 6.95
CA ASP A 133 -8.42 -14.02 8.32
C ASP A 133 -6.92 -13.77 8.60
N SER A 134 -6.06 -13.85 7.59
CA SER A 134 -4.65 -13.48 7.73
C SER A 134 -4.48 -11.98 7.93
N ILE A 135 -5.26 -11.16 7.21
CA ILE A 135 -5.27 -9.69 7.42
C ILE A 135 -5.72 -9.37 8.85
N VAL A 136 -6.80 -10.02 9.33
CA VAL A 136 -7.29 -9.88 10.71
C VAL A 136 -6.18 -10.21 11.71
N SER A 137 -5.46 -11.30 11.48
CA SER A 137 -4.37 -11.75 12.36
C SER A 137 -3.20 -10.75 12.39
N GLU A 138 -2.80 -10.22 11.23
CA GLU A 138 -1.72 -9.23 11.12
C GLU A 138 -2.09 -7.92 11.82
N VAL A 139 -3.27 -7.38 11.52
CA VAL A 139 -3.74 -6.12 12.12
C VAL A 139 -3.89 -6.24 13.64
N ASN A 140 -4.44 -7.36 14.15
CA ASN A 140 -4.54 -7.61 15.59
C ASN A 140 -3.18 -7.76 16.27
N ALA A 141 -2.16 -8.18 15.54
CA ALA A 141 -0.79 -8.25 16.01
C ALA A 141 -0.03 -6.91 15.86
N GLY A 142 -0.70 -5.84 15.42
CA GLY A 142 -0.08 -4.53 15.24
C GLY A 142 0.80 -4.41 13.99
N ARG A 143 0.61 -5.26 12.99
CA ARG A 143 1.46 -5.34 11.80
C ARG A 143 0.70 -4.88 10.55
N PRO A 144 1.06 -3.72 9.97
CA PRO A 144 0.58 -3.32 8.65
C PRO A 144 1.13 -4.27 7.57
N ILE A 145 0.42 -4.33 6.44
CA ILE A 145 0.78 -5.19 5.30
C ILE A 145 1.04 -4.30 4.09
N GLU A 146 2.21 -4.39 3.47
CA GLU A 146 2.43 -3.77 2.17
C GLU A 146 1.90 -4.69 1.07
N THR A 147 1.18 -4.11 0.12
CA THR A 147 0.56 -4.86 -0.99
C THR A 147 1.06 -4.35 -2.33
N GLY A 148 1.25 -5.28 -3.27
CA GLY A 148 1.49 -4.99 -4.68
C GLY A 148 0.26 -5.31 -5.50
N ILE A 149 -0.27 -4.33 -6.22
CA ILE A 149 -1.37 -4.50 -7.16
C ILE A 149 -0.91 -4.26 -8.59
N SER A 150 -1.55 -4.93 -9.55
CA SER A 150 -1.34 -4.71 -10.98
C SER A 150 -2.62 -4.16 -11.61
N TRP A 151 -2.53 -2.99 -12.24
CA TRP A 151 -3.66 -2.40 -12.95
C TRP A 151 -3.97 -3.21 -14.22
N LEU A 152 -5.24 -3.44 -14.52
CA LEU A 152 -5.65 -4.12 -15.76
C LEU A 152 -5.27 -3.28 -17.00
N ALA A 153 -5.14 -1.98 -16.87
CA ALA A 153 -4.65 -1.07 -17.90
C ALA A 153 -3.11 -1.09 -18.06
N GLY A 154 -2.41 -1.88 -17.25
CA GLY A 154 -0.95 -1.97 -17.20
C GLY A 154 -0.33 -1.13 -16.09
N GLY A 155 0.85 -1.56 -15.65
CA GLY A 155 1.54 -0.99 -14.51
C GLY A 155 1.12 -1.62 -13.18
N GLY A 156 1.81 -1.22 -12.10
CA GLY A 156 1.54 -1.68 -10.75
C GLY A 156 1.52 -0.53 -9.76
N HIS A 157 1.16 -0.84 -8.51
CA HIS A 157 1.13 0.14 -7.43
C HIS A 157 1.31 -0.56 -6.09
N ALA A 158 1.92 0.12 -5.13
CA ALA A 158 2.06 -0.36 -3.76
C ALA A 158 1.12 0.43 -2.84
N GLN A 159 0.49 -0.27 -1.90
CA GLN A 159 -0.42 0.29 -0.90
C GLN A 159 -0.18 -0.37 0.45
N VAL A 160 -0.81 0.13 1.52
CA VAL A 160 -0.67 -0.42 2.87
C VAL A 160 -2.04 -0.79 3.44
N ILE A 161 -2.31 -2.07 3.66
CA ILE A 161 -3.47 -2.49 4.45
C ILE A 161 -3.13 -2.28 5.92
N TYR A 162 -4.01 -1.53 6.62
CA TYR A 162 -3.81 -1.15 8.02
C TYR A 162 -5.01 -1.41 8.93
N GLY A 163 -6.07 -2.00 8.38
CA GLY A 163 -7.26 -2.25 9.18
C GLY A 163 -8.28 -3.14 8.49
N TYR A 164 -9.25 -3.59 9.27
CA TYR A 164 -10.36 -4.40 8.81
C TYR A 164 -11.65 -4.06 9.56
N ASP A 165 -12.79 -4.45 9.00
CA ASP A 165 -14.08 -4.56 9.66
C ASP A 165 -14.59 -5.99 9.47
N GLN A 166 -14.64 -6.73 10.57
CA GLN A 166 -15.07 -8.13 10.59
C GLN A 166 -16.54 -8.29 10.20
N SER A 167 -17.38 -7.34 10.58
CA SER A 167 -18.83 -7.43 10.41
C SER A 167 -19.26 -7.30 8.94
N SER A 168 -18.53 -6.47 8.19
CA SER A 168 -18.77 -6.21 6.77
C SER A 168 -17.78 -6.90 5.83
N GLN A 169 -16.80 -7.65 6.38
CA GLN A 169 -15.67 -8.19 5.64
C GLN A 169 -14.99 -7.14 4.75
N SER A 170 -14.76 -5.96 5.32
CA SER A 170 -14.10 -4.85 4.66
C SER A 170 -12.69 -4.65 5.17
N ILE A 171 -11.84 -4.03 4.35
CA ILE A 171 -10.48 -3.67 4.71
C ILE A 171 -10.25 -2.17 4.54
N TYR A 172 -9.33 -1.65 5.34
CA TYR A 172 -8.84 -0.28 5.24
C TYR A 172 -7.44 -0.29 4.67
N TRP A 173 -7.21 0.55 3.65
CA TRP A 173 -5.87 0.68 3.06
C TRP A 173 -5.49 2.13 2.82
N GLY A 174 -4.20 2.39 2.95
CA GLY A 174 -3.55 3.65 2.61
C GLY A 174 -3.00 3.62 1.19
N ASP A 175 -3.11 4.72 0.46
CA ASP A 175 -2.63 4.88 -0.90
C ASP A 175 -1.62 6.03 -0.95
N PRO A 176 -0.36 5.79 -1.37
CA PRO A 176 0.68 6.82 -1.44
C PRO A 176 0.51 7.77 -2.62
N TRP A 177 -0.34 7.48 -3.62
CA TRP A 177 -0.45 8.33 -4.80
C TRP A 177 -0.97 9.74 -4.43
N PRO A 178 -0.29 10.83 -4.85
CA PRO A 178 -0.59 12.17 -4.34
C PRO A 178 -2.01 12.66 -4.58
N SER A 179 -2.65 12.27 -5.68
CA SER A 179 -4.01 12.67 -6.05
C SER A 179 -5.10 11.68 -5.64
N SER A 180 -4.73 10.53 -5.07
CA SER A 180 -5.70 9.56 -4.53
C SER A 180 -6.17 9.94 -3.12
N ASN A 181 -7.30 9.38 -2.70
CA ASN A 181 -7.67 9.39 -1.30
C ASN A 181 -6.59 8.65 -0.51
N ARG A 182 -6.02 9.35 0.49
CA ARG A 182 -4.95 8.81 1.32
C ARG A 182 -5.38 7.58 2.12
N TYR A 183 -6.65 7.54 2.55
CA TYR A 183 -7.24 6.46 3.33
C TYR A 183 -8.51 5.98 2.67
N ASN A 184 -8.63 4.69 2.48
CA ASN A 184 -9.68 4.04 1.73
C ASN A 184 -10.32 2.92 2.54
N LEU A 185 -11.56 2.56 2.18
CA LEU A 185 -12.34 1.46 2.73
C LEU A 185 -13.09 0.78 1.59
N GLY A 186 -13.10 -0.52 1.58
CA GLY A 186 -13.88 -1.33 0.63
C GLY A 186 -13.98 -2.77 1.08
N SER A 187 -14.86 -3.54 0.43
CA SER A 187 -14.96 -4.97 0.73
C SER A 187 -13.65 -5.70 0.41
N TYR A 188 -13.37 -6.75 1.17
CA TYR A 188 -12.22 -7.61 0.89
C TYR A 188 -12.28 -8.18 -0.55
N SER A 189 -13.47 -8.62 -1.02
CA SER A 189 -13.61 -9.15 -2.37
C SER A 189 -13.28 -8.11 -3.45
N TYR A 190 -13.68 -6.85 -3.24
CA TYR A 190 -13.29 -5.75 -4.13
C TYR A 190 -11.75 -5.65 -4.21
N TYR A 191 -11.07 -5.58 -3.09
CA TYR A 191 -9.62 -5.41 -3.04
C TYR A 191 -8.88 -6.64 -3.59
N ALA A 192 -9.41 -7.83 -3.35
CA ALA A 192 -8.84 -9.11 -3.81
C ALA A 192 -8.97 -9.36 -5.33
N GLY A 193 -9.70 -8.50 -6.08
CA GLY A 193 -9.78 -8.57 -7.53
C GLY A 193 -11.16 -8.46 -8.17
N ASP A 194 -12.24 -8.44 -7.37
CA ASP A 194 -13.61 -8.32 -7.90
C ASP A 194 -14.00 -6.86 -8.26
N ASN A 195 -13.04 -6.08 -8.76
CA ASN A 195 -13.21 -4.64 -9.00
C ASN A 195 -13.15 -4.24 -10.48
N GLY A 196 -12.64 -5.12 -11.36
CA GLY A 196 -12.45 -4.81 -12.78
C GLY A 196 -11.45 -3.70 -13.07
N GLN A 197 -10.58 -3.34 -12.13
CA GLN A 197 -9.58 -2.28 -12.24
C GLN A 197 -8.16 -2.79 -12.02
N PHE A 198 -7.95 -3.61 -11.01
CA PHE A 198 -6.64 -4.17 -10.65
C PHE A 198 -6.76 -5.58 -10.07
N ASN A 199 -5.64 -6.27 -10.03
CA ASN A 199 -5.46 -7.52 -9.27
C ASN A 199 -4.49 -7.27 -8.12
N TRP A 200 -4.79 -7.79 -6.93
CA TRP A 200 -3.85 -7.87 -5.83
C TRP A 200 -2.97 -9.11 -6.02
N ASN A 201 -1.70 -8.92 -6.30
CA ASN A 201 -0.79 -10.01 -6.66
C ASN A 201 0.15 -10.41 -5.53
N ASP A 202 0.67 -9.42 -4.80
CA ASP A 202 1.77 -9.63 -3.88
C ASP A 202 1.50 -8.94 -2.53
N SER A 203 2.03 -9.54 -1.47
CA SER A 203 1.96 -9.01 -0.11
C SER A 203 3.31 -9.18 0.59
N LEU A 204 3.69 -8.17 1.36
CA LEU A 204 4.73 -8.26 2.37
C LEU A 204 4.04 -8.19 3.75
N TYR A 205 4.10 -9.25 4.53
CA TYR A 205 3.39 -9.44 5.80
C TYR A 205 4.33 -9.96 6.88
N GLN A 206 3.88 -10.05 8.13
CA GLN A 206 4.73 -10.36 9.30
C GLN A 206 5.90 -9.37 9.48
N ILE A 207 5.70 -8.13 9.05
CA ILE A 207 6.69 -7.08 9.24
C ILE A 207 6.74 -6.72 10.73
N GLY A 208 7.94 -6.69 11.30
CA GLY A 208 8.12 -6.42 12.74
C GLY A 208 7.81 -7.61 13.66
N ALA A 209 7.65 -8.83 13.13
CA ALA A 209 7.39 -10.05 13.90
C ALA A 209 8.63 -10.60 14.61
#